data_b046efd2701d57acf15c5188a262fe83
#
_entry.id   b046efd2701d57acf15c5188a262fe83
#
_cell.length_a   1.000
_cell.length_b   1.000
_cell.length_c   1.000
_cell.angle_alpha   90.00
_cell.angle_beta   90.00
_cell.angle_gamma   90.00
#
_symmetry.space_group_name_H-M   'P 1'
#
loop_
_entity.id
_entity.type
_entity.pdbx_description
1 polymer ?
#
loop_
_entity_poly.entity_id
_entity_poly.type
_entity_poly.pdbx_seq_one_letter_code
_entity_poly.pdbx_strand_id
1 'polypeptide(L)' 'MEVIAWKIIKKEGEADWTIKLNTEEFGWIEEKKQFSSFIEAGEYLQKYYGK' A
#
# COMPACT_ATOMS: atom_id res chain seq x y z
N MET A 1 -4.15 13.77 6.34
CA MET A 1 -3.26 12.68 6.75
C MET A 1 -2.10 12.60 5.78
N GLU A 2 -0.89 12.61 6.29
CA GLU A 2 0.29 12.59 5.44
C GLU A 2 0.94 11.22 5.47
N VAL A 3 1.26 10.72 4.29
CA VAL A 3 1.94 9.43 4.14
C VAL A 3 3.43 9.70 4.01
N ILE A 4 4.22 9.18 4.96
CA ILE A 4 5.65 9.40 4.95
C ILE A 4 6.44 8.22 4.39
N ALA A 5 5.79 7.06 4.27
CA ALA A 5 6.42 5.88 3.69
C ALA A 5 5.34 4.89 3.32
N TRP A 6 5.71 3.92 2.49
CA TRP A 6 4.78 2.86 2.10
C TRP A 6 5.57 1.61 1.76
N LYS A 7 4.85 0.49 1.75
CA LYS A 7 5.43 -0.76 1.28
C LYS A 7 4.33 -1.63 0.70
N ILE A 8 4.72 -2.49 -0.22
CA ILE A 8 3.81 -3.42 -0.89
C ILE A 8 4.20 -4.81 -0.41
N ILE A 9 3.26 -5.52 0.17
CA ILE A 9 3.52 -6.84 0.72
C ILE A 9 2.51 -7.84 0.18
N LYS A 10 2.89 -9.12 0.26
CA LYS A 10 1.99 -10.20 -0.05
C LYS A 10 2.03 -11.14 1.14
N LYS A 11 0.90 -11.27 1.82
CA LYS A 11 0.85 -12.08 3.01
C LYS A 11 0.89 -13.55 2.65
N GLU A 12 1.48 -14.34 3.54
CA GLU A 12 1.60 -15.76 3.32
C GLU A 12 0.22 -16.40 3.19
N GLY A 13 0.06 -17.21 2.16
CA GLY A 13 -1.21 -17.87 1.92
C GLY A 13 -2.23 -17.05 1.16
N GLU A 14 -1.91 -15.82 0.82
CA GLU A 14 -2.83 -14.96 0.09
C GLU A 14 -2.33 -14.74 -1.33
N ALA A 15 -3.27 -14.62 -2.25
CA ALA A 15 -2.93 -14.40 -3.66
C ALA A 15 -2.77 -12.93 -3.99
N ASP A 16 -3.36 -12.05 -3.18
CA ASP A 16 -3.39 -10.64 -3.48
C ASP A 16 -2.31 -9.87 -2.74
N TRP A 17 -1.95 -8.73 -3.32
CA TRP A 17 -0.96 -7.85 -2.73
C TRP A 17 -1.63 -6.77 -1.89
N THR A 18 -1.00 -6.39 -0.81
CA THR A 18 -1.51 -5.41 0.13
C THR A 18 -0.53 -4.25 0.26
N ILE A 19 -1.07 -3.04 0.33
CA ILE A 19 -0.25 -1.85 0.53
C ILE A 19 -0.36 -1.43 1.98
N LYS A 20 0.79 -1.19 2.60
CA LYS A 20 0.84 -0.62 3.94
C LYS A 20 1.41 0.79 3.85
N LEU A 21 0.77 1.71 4.54
CA LEU A 21 1.13 3.12 4.53
C LEU A 21 1.57 3.53 5.92
N ASN A 22 2.69 4.23 6.01
CA ASN A 22 3.13 4.79 7.27
C ASN A 22 2.70 6.24 7.31
N THR A 23 1.81 6.56 8.23
CA THR A 23 1.27 7.90 8.34
C THR A 23 1.83 8.58 9.57
N GLU A 24 1.93 9.91 9.49
CA GLU A 24 2.46 10.68 10.60
C GLU A 24 1.56 10.56 11.84
N GLU A 25 0.26 10.49 11.62
CA GLU A 25 -0.68 10.49 12.73
C GLU A 25 -0.91 9.13 13.34
N PHE A 26 -0.99 8.09 12.49
CA PHE A 26 -1.43 6.77 12.95
C PHE A 26 -0.38 5.69 12.81
N GLY A 27 0.82 6.03 12.31
CA GLY A 27 1.83 5.02 12.06
C GLY A 27 1.45 4.16 10.86
N TRP A 28 1.77 2.88 10.93
CA TRP A 28 1.50 1.97 9.82
C TRP A 28 0.04 1.56 9.80
N ILE A 29 -0.61 1.79 8.69
CA ILE A 29 -1.98 1.34 8.46
C ILE A 29 -2.02 0.54 7.17
N GLU A 30 -3.05 -0.27 7.03
CA GLU A 30 -3.20 -1.14 5.87
C GLU A 30 -4.27 -0.59 4.96
N GLU A 31 -3.95 -0.47 3.66
CA GLU A 31 -4.93 -0.05 2.67
C GLU A 31 -5.98 -1.14 2.53
N LYS A 32 -7.25 -0.75 2.43
CA LYS A 32 -8.33 -1.72 2.34
C LYS A 32 -8.37 -2.42 1.00
N LYS A 33 -7.98 -1.72 -0.07
CA LYS A 33 -8.01 -2.29 -1.40
C LYS A 33 -6.86 -3.25 -1.57
N GLN A 34 -7.14 -4.40 -2.18
CA GLN A 34 -6.13 -5.39 -2.50
C GLN A 34 -5.89 -5.41 -4.00
N PHE A 35 -4.70 -5.85 -4.39
CA PHE A 35 -4.27 -5.77 -5.78
C PHE A 35 -3.83 -7.15 -6.26
N SER A 36 -4.12 -7.44 -7.52
CA SER A 36 -3.81 -8.74 -8.08
C SER A 36 -2.34 -8.88 -8.44
N SER A 37 -1.60 -7.77 -8.53
CA SER A 37 -0.20 -7.83 -8.87
C SER A 37 0.57 -6.70 -8.20
N PHE A 38 1.88 -6.90 -8.09
CA PHE A 38 2.77 -5.89 -7.56
C PHE A 38 2.71 -4.62 -8.42
N ILE A 39 2.61 -4.80 -9.73
CA ILE A 39 2.58 -3.67 -10.66
C ILE A 39 1.33 -2.83 -10.44
N GLU A 40 0.18 -3.47 -10.26
CA GLU A 40 -1.06 -2.74 -9.99
C GLU A 40 -0.97 -1.94 -8.70
N ALA A 41 -0.39 -2.55 -7.67
CA ALA A 41 -0.22 -1.85 -6.40
C ALA A 41 0.68 -0.63 -6.56
N GLY A 42 1.74 -0.77 -7.33
CA GLY A 42 2.64 0.34 -7.59
C GLY A 42 1.97 1.47 -8.35
N GLU A 43 1.16 1.12 -9.34
CA GLU A 43 0.43 2.13 -10.10
C GLU A 43 -0.55 2.90 -9.22
N TYR A 44 -1.21 2.18 -8.32
CA TYR A 44 -2.12 2.81 -7.38
C TYR A 44 -1.38 3.81 -6.48
N LEU A 45 -0.22 3.39 -5.97
CA LEU A 45 0.58 4.27 -5.13
C LEU A 45 1.01 5.53 -5.88
N GLN A 46 1.44 5.36 -7.12
CA GLN A 46 1.86 6.49 -7.91
C GLN A 46 0.72 7.47 -8.16
N LYS A 47 -0.47 6.94 -8.42
CA LYS A 47 -1.62 7.77 -8.73
C LYS A 47 -2.10 8.56 -7.53
N TYR A 48 -2.14 7.95 -6.36
CA TYR A 48 -2.76 8.58 -5.20
C TYR A 48 -1.77 9.16 -4.20
N TYR A 49 -0.54 8.69 -4.18
CA TYR A 49 0.44 9.13 -3.19
C TYR A 49 1.75 9.59 -3.81
N GLY A 50 1.92 9.41 -5.10
CA GLY A 50 3.10 9.87 -5.79
C GLY A 50 3.00 11.34 -6.10
N LYS A 51 4.15 11.97 -6.23
CA LYS A 51 4.23 13.38 -6.57
C LYS A 51 4.75 13.56 -7.97
#